data_0076486c7b7fba2a1f57e8506ebb3165
#
_entry.id   0076486c7b7fba2a1f57e8506ebb3165
#
_cell.length_a   1.000
_cell.length_b   1.000
_cell.length_c   1.000
_cell.angle_alpha   90.00
_cell.angle_beta   90.00
_cell.angle_gamma   90.00
#
_symmetry.space_group_name_H-M   'P 1'
#
loop_
_entity.id
_entity.type
_entity.pdbx_description
1 polymer ?
#
loop_
_entity_poly.entity_id
_entity_poly.type
_entity_poly.pdbx_seq_one_letter_code
_entity_poly.pdbx_strand_id
1 'polypeptide(L)'
;TLARLYSEDKASAIKGGECGFMGRGMMDPSYANVAFSLQDPKKVSKIVESEFGYHIIQLIEKRGDRVNTRHILLRPKVSEKELTEACARLDSIADDIRANKFSFDEAAAVISHDKDTRNNHGIMVNINENSGVTTSKFQMQDLPQDVAKVVDKMNVGEISKAFTMINEKDGKEVCAIVKLKAKINGH
;
A
#
# COMPACT_ATOMS: atom_id res chain seq x y z
N THR A 1 10.26 2.59 -25.21
CA THR A 1 8.80 2.38 -25.13
C THR A 1 8.20 3.35 -24.12
N LEU A 2 6.95 3.77 -24.32
CA LEU A 2 6.23 4.69 -23.42
C LEU A 2 6.15 4.16 -21.99
N ALA A 3 6.04 2.85 -21.81
CA ALA A 3 6.01 2.25 -20.48
C ALA A 3 7.27 2.56 -19.64
N ARG A 4 8.45 2.61 -20.25
CA ARG A 4 9.69 2.97 -19.54
C ARG A 4 9.70 4.42 -19.05
N LEU A 5 8.98 5.30 -19.73
CA LEU A 5 8.94 6.73 -19.41
C LEU A 5 7.83 7.09 -18.43
N TYR A 6 6.69 6.42 -18.53
CA TYR A 6 5.46 6.86 -17.86
C TYR A 6 4.90 5.86 -16.86
N SER A 7 5.25 4.56 -16.94
CA SER A 7 4.68 3.57 -16.03
C SER A 7 5.24 3.70 -14.62
N GLU A 8 4.35 3.74 -13.64
CA GLU A 8 4.69 3.73 -12.22
C GLU A 8 4.85 2.30 -11.65
N ASP A 9 4.57 1.27 -12.46
CA ASP A 9 5.03 -0.09 -12.18
C ASP A 9 6.49 -0.26 -12.63
N LYS A 10 7.41 0.04 -11.72
CA LYS A 10 8.85 0.00 -11.99
C LYS A 10 9.34 -1.40 -12.40
N ALA A 11 8.71 -2.45 -11.89
CA ALA A 11 9.12 -3.84 -12.15
C ALA A 11 8.92 -4.23 -13.61
N SER A 12 7.79 -3.83 -14.22
CA SER A 12 7.53 -4.08 -15.64
C SER A 12 8.03 -2.97 -16.54
N ALA A 13 8.09 -1.72 -16.07
CA ALA A 13 8.52 -0.56 -16.87
C ALA A 13 9.90 -0.75 -17.52
N ILE A 14 10.88 -1.28 -16.78
CA ILE A 14 12.24 -1.59 -17.30
C ILE A 14 12.21 -2.58 -18.46
N LYS A 15 11.21 -3.47 -18.51
CA LYS A 15 10.95 -4.44 -19.58
C LYS A 15 9.96 -3.92 -20.63
N GLY A 16 9.71 -2.60 -20.66
CA GLY A 16 8.75 -1.99 -21.59
C GLY A 16 7.29 -2.25 -21.22
N GLY A 17 7.01 -2.53 -19.95
CA GLY A 17 5.69 -2.81 -19.39
C GLY A 17 5.29 -4.30 -19.45
N GLU A 18 6.17 -5.19 -19.91
CA GLU A 18 5.87 -6.61 -20.05
C GLU A 18 5.79 -7.32 -18.69
N CYS A 19 4.66 -8.02 -18.47
CA CYS A 19 4.35 -8.70 -17.21
C CYS A 19 4.66 -10.21 -17.23
N GLY A 20 4.93 -10.78 -18.43
CA GLY A 20 5.09 -12.22 -18.61
C GLY A 20 3.75 -12.97 -18.64
N PHE A 21 3.82 -14.31 -18.77
CA PHE A 21 2.64 -15.16 -18.83
C PHE A 21 2.00 -15.34 -17.45
N MET A 22 0.77 -14.90 -17.30
CA MET A 22 0.00 -15.02 -16.06
C MET A 22 -1.36 -15.64 -16.31
N GLY A 23 -1.82 -16.48 -15.36
CA GLY A 23 -3.18 -16.97 -15.32
C GLY A 23 -4.13 -15.94 -14.69
N ARG A 24 -5.43 -16.11 -14.90
CA ARG A 24 -6.48 -15.17 -14.44
C ARG A 24 -6.41 -14.91 -12.93
N GLY A 25 -6.16 -15.94 -12.12
CA GLY A 25 -6.10 -15.81 -10.65
C GLY A 25 -4.85 -15.13 -10.09
N MET A 26 -3.88 -14.79 -10.96
CA MET A 26 -2.64 -14.10 -10.58
C MET A 26 -2.71 -12.58 -10.80
N MET A 27 -3.83 -12.09 -11.28
CA MET A 27 -4.05 -10.68 -11.64
C MET A 27 -5.20 -10.10 -10.83
N ASP A 28 -5.21 -8.76 -10.70
CA ASP A 28 -6.41 -8.05 -10.28
C ASP A 28 -7.60 -8.44 -11.18
N PRO A 29 -8.81 -8.66 -10.62
CA PRO A 29 -9.98 -9.09 -11.40
C PRO A 29 -10.35 -8.16 -12.55
N SER A 30 -10.27 -6.83 -12.36
CA SER A 30 -10.55 -5.84 -13.40
C SER A 30 -9.53 -5.92 -14.53
N TYR A 31 -8.25 -6.03 -14.17
CA TYR A 31 -7.16 -6.21 -15.12
C TYR A 31 -7.31 -7.53 -15.89
N ALA A 32 -7.56 -8.64 -15.19
CA ALA A 32 -7.72 -9.96 -15.79
C ALA A 32 -8.86 -9.99 -16.80
N ASN A 33 -10.02 -9.41 -16.47
CA ASN A 33 -11.17 -9.37 -17.36
C ASN A 33 -10.82 -8.72 -18.70
N VAL A 34 -10.10 -7.62 -18.67
CA VAL A 34 -9.67 -6.93 -19.90
C VAL A 34 -8.56 -7.70 -20.60
N ALA A 35 -7.51 -8.12 -19.89
CA ALA A 35 -6.38 -8.84 -20.48
C ALA A 35 -6.81 -10.10 -21.25
N PHE A 36 -7.75 -10.87 -20.69
CA PHE A 36 -8.30 -12.05 -21.34
C PHE A 36 -9.29 -11.76 -22.47
N SER A 37 -9.95 -10.58 -22.48
CA SER A 37 -10.85 -10.16 -23.54
C SER A 37 -10.12 -9.65 -24.79
N LEU A 38 -8.89 -9.19 -24.67
CA LEU A 38 -8.08 -8.70 -25.80
C LEU A 38 -7.81 -9.82 -26.80
N GLN A 39 -7.99 -9.52 -28.08
CA GLN A 39 -7.77 -10.47 -29.18
C GLN A 39 -6.66 -10.02 -30.13
N ASP A 40 -6.46 -8.72 -30.25
CA ASP A 40 -5.54 -8.13 -31.23
C ASP A 40 -4.33 -7.53 -30.53
N PRO A 41 -3.10 -8.09 -30.77
CA PRO A 41 -1.87 -7.56 -30.16
C PRO A 41 -1.51 -6.12 -30.62
N LYS A 42 -2.11 -5.64 -31.71
CA LYS A 42 -1.88 -4.27 -32.21
C LYS A 42 -2.70 -3.21 -31.49
N LYS A 43 -3.77 -3.62 -30.79
CA LYS A 43 -4.67 -2.71 -30.10
C LYS A 43 -4.31 -2.63 -28.61
N VAL A 44 -4.50 -1.43 -28.04
CA VAL A 44 -4.45 -1.21 -26.61
C VAL A 44 -5.86 -1.16 -26.03
N SER A 45 -5.99 -1.52 -24.76
CA SER A 45 -7.27 -1.41 -24.06
C SER A 45 -7.71 0.04 -23.88
N LYS A 46 -8.97 0.24 -23.51
CA LYS A 46 -9.39 1.44 -22.81
C LYS A 46 -8.68 1.48 -21.44
N ILE A 47 -8.83 2.60 -20.71
CA ILE A 47 -8.35 2.71 -19.35
C ILE A 47 -9.09 1.69 -18.47
N VAL A 48 -8.32 0.92 -17.69
CA VAL A 48 -8.80 -0.08 -16.75
C VAL A 48 -8.44 0.37 -15.35
N GLU A 49 -9.44 0.48 -14.49
CA GLU A 49 -9.24 0.81 -13.07
C GLU A 49 -9.10 -0.47 -12.26
N SER A 50 -8.11 -0.51 -11.38
CA SER A 50 -7.84 -1.58 -10.42
C SER A 50 -7.49 -0.98 -9.06
N GLU A 51 -7.30 -1.81 -8.05
CA GLU A 51 -6.80 -1.34 -6.74
C GLU A 51 -5.40 -0.71 -6.81
N PHE A 52 -4.62 -1.00 -7.85
CA PHE A 52 -3.28 -0.44 -8.06
C PHE A 52 -3.27 0.89 -8.78
N GLY A 53 -4.36 1.30 -9.42
CA GLY A 53 -4.50 2.52 -10.20
C GLY A 53 -5.11 2.29 -11.58
N TYR A 54 -4.71 3.12 -12.54
CA TYR A 54 -5.22 3.12 -13.91
C TYR A 54 -4.23 2.45 -14.85
N HIS A 55 -4.71 1.48 -15.61
CA HIS A 55 -3.90 0.73 -16.57
C HIS A 55 -4.35 0.97 -18.01
N ILE A 56 -3.39 1.00 -18.92
CA ILE A 56 -3.58 0.76 -20.35
C ILE A 56 -2.87 -0.55 -20.66
N ILE A 57 -3.58 -1.53 -21.20
CA ILE A 57 -3.12 -2.90 -21.38
C ILE A 57 -3.03 -3.23 -22.88
N GLN A 58 -1.95 -3.88 -23.26
CA GLN A 58 -1.78 -4.45 -24.61
C GLN A 58 -1.46 -5.94 -24.49
N LEU A 59 -2.17 -6.74 -25.27
CA LEU A 59 -1.87 -8.16 -25.40
C LEU A 59 -0.54 -8.33 -26.17
N ILE A 60 0.31 -9.24 -25.70
CA ILE A 60 1.47 -9.71 -26.44
C ILE A 60 1.16 -11.07 -27.04
N GLU A 61 0.74 -12.03 -26.21
CA GLU A 61 0.50 -13.41 -26.62
C GLU A 61 -0.51 -14.09 -25.69
N LYS A 62 -1.25 -15.07 -26.22
CA LYS A 62 -2.07 -16.01 -25.43
C LYS A 62 -1.54 -17.42 -25.60
N ARG A 63 -1.45 -18.15 -24.49
CA ARG A 63 -1.12 -19.58 -24.47
C ARG A 63 -2.04 -20.33 -23.51
N GLY A 64 -3.02 -21.04 -24.08
CA GLY A 64 -4.01 -21.76 -23.28
C GLY A 64 -4.75 -20.83 -22.32
N ASP A 65 -4.63 -21.12 -21.02
CA ASP A 65 -5.24 -20.39 -19.91
C ASP A 65 -4.39 -19.22 -19.38
N ARG A 66 -3.31 -18.85 -20.08
CA ARG A 66 -2.40 -17.77 -19.71
C ARG A 66 -2.28 -16.72 -20.78
N VAL A 67 -2.08 -15.49 -20.35
CA VAL A 67 -1.84 -14.34 -21.23
C VAL A 67 -0.53 -13.66 -20.84
N ASN A 68 0.23 -13.24 -21.85
CA ASN A 68 1.32 -12.30 -21.71
C ASN A 68 0.86 -10.94 -22.19
N THR A 69 0.95 -9.96 -21.31
CA THR A 69 0.53 -8.58 -21.58
C THR A 69 1.66 -7.61 -21.24
N ARG A 70 1.56 -6.43 -21.81
CA ARG A 70 2.30 -5.24 -21.32
C ARG A 70 1.33 -4.19 -20.90
N HIS A 71 1.73 -3.37 -19.92
CA HIS A 71 0.89 -2.28 -19.46
C HIS A 71 1.66 -1.00 -19.15
N ILE A 72 0.91 0.08 -19.04
CA ILE A 72 1.33 1.33 -18.39
C ILE A 72 0.40 1.49 -17.20
N LEU A 73 0.96 1.59 -16.02
CA LEU A 73 0.25 1.88 -14.78
C LEU A 73 0.49 3.34 -14.40
N LEU A 74 -0.60 4.07 -14.12
CA LEU A 74 -0.58 5.39 -13.49
C LEU A 74 -1.39 5.34 -12.21
N ARG A 75 -0.82 5.83 -11.11
CA ARG A 75 -1.50 5.92 -9.82
C ARG A 75 -2.11 7.30 -9.64
N PRO A 76 -3.38 7.39 -9.16
CA PRO A 76 -3.93 8.68 -8.76
C PRO A 76 -3.05 9.27 -7.66
N LYS A 77 -2.58 10.48 -7.85
CA LYS A 77 -1.88 11.21 -6.80
C LYS A 77 -2.94 11.84 -5.89
N VAL A 78 -2.82 11.60 -4.60
CA VAL A 78 -3.61 12.32 -3.61
C VAL A 78 -3.15 13.78 -3.62
N SER A 79 -4.09 14.73 -3.63
CA SER A 79 -3.73 16.14 -3.61
C SER A 79 -3.17 16.54 -2.24
N GLU A 80 -2.25 17.51 -2.21
CA GLU A 80 -1.71 18.05 -0.94
C GLU A 80 -2.82 18.53 0.00
N LYS A 81 -3.89 19.07 -0.55
CA LYS A 81 -5.05 19.51 0.22
C LYS A 81 -5.74 18.35 0.92
N GLU A 82 -6.02 17.25 0.19
CA GLU A 82 -6.65 16.05 0.76
C GLU A 82 -5.77 15.40 1.83
N LEU A 83 -4.44 15.34 1.62
CA LEU A 83 -3.50 14.86 2.63
C LEU A 83 -3.49 15.75 3.88
N THR A 84 -3.47 17.06 3.70
CA THR A 84 -3.50 18.02 4.81
C THR A 84 -4.78 17.88 5.63
N GLU A 85 -5.93 17.77 4.97
CA GLU A 85 -7.23 17.56 5.62
C GLU A 85 -7.28 16.21 6.36
N ALA A 86 -6.76 15.16 5.76
CA ALA A 86 -6.68 13.84 6.39
C ALA A 86 -5.77 13.85 7.62
N CYS A 87 -4.60 14.49 7.55
CA CYS A 87 -3.70 14.63 8.70
C CYS A 87 -4.35 15.46 9.81
N ALA A 88 -5.03 16.57 9.50
CA ALA A 88 -5.73 17.37 10.51
C ALA A 88 -6.84 16.57 11.21
N ARG A 89 -7.58 15.73 10.48
CA ARG A 89 -8.58 14.82 11.07
C ARG A 89 -7.93 13.79 11.99
N LEU A 90 -6.80 13.20 11.61
CA LEU A 90 -6.08 12.25 12.46
C LEU A 90 -5.49 12.91 13.69
N ASP A 91 -4.99 14.15 13.61
CA ASP A 91 -4.52 14.89 14.77
C ASP A 91 -5.67 15.15 15.77
N SER A 92 -6.88 15.51 15.28
CA SER A 92 -8.07 15.65 16.12
C SER A 92 -8.44 14.32 16.81
N ILE A 93 -8.37 13.20 16.10
CA ILE A 93 -8.60 11.87 16.68
C ILE A 93 -7.52 11.53 17.72
N ALA A 94 -6.26 11.84 17.46
CA ALA A 94 -5.17 11.63 18.42
C ALA A 94 -5.37 12.46 19.70
N ASP A 95 -5.87 13.69 19.58
CA ASP A 95 -6.20 14.55 20.73
C ASP A 95 -7.38 13.99 21.54
N ASP A 96 -8.39 13.45 20.88
CA ASP A 96 -9.51 12.79 21.54
C ASP A 96 -9.09 11.52 22.29
N ILE A 97 -8.15 10.75 21.73
CA ILE A 97 -7.56 9.58 22.40
C ILE A 97 -6.73 10.04 23.62
N ARG A 98 -5.93 11.11 23.50
CA ARG A 98 -5.16 11.68 24.61
C ARG A 98 -6.07 12.19 25.73
N ALA A 99 -7.25 12.70 25.37
CA ALA A 99 -8.29 13.13 26.30
C ALA A 99 -9.12 11.97 26.88
N ASN A 100 -8.78 10.71 26.59
CA ASN A 100 -9.46 9.49 27.01
C ASN A 100 -10.96 9.43 26.62
N LYS A 101 -11.34 10.04 25.50
CA LYS A 101 -12.72 9.91 24.98
C LYS A 101 -12.98 8.51 24.43
N PHE A 102 -11.98 7.89 23.86
CA PHE A 102 -11.92 6.50 23.41
C PHE A 102 -10.46 6.03 23.32
N SER A 103 -10.24 4.73 23.22
CA SER A 103 -8.90 4.15 23.13
C SER A 103 -8.34 4.20 21.71
N PHE A 104 -7.01 4.08 21.59
CA PHE A 104 -6.35 3.93 20.28
C PHE A 104 -6.85 2.69 19.53
N ASP A 105 -7.04 1.59 20.27
CA ASP A 105 -7.46 0.31 19.72
C ASP A 105 -8.89 0.39 19.14
N GLU A 106 -9.81 1.08 19.81
CA GLU A 106 -11.16 1.36 19.31
C GLU A 106 -11.13 2.24 18.08
N ALA A 107 -10.34 3.31 18.10
CA ALA A 107 -10.17 4.19 16.95
C ALA A 107 -9.63 3.43 15.72
N ALA A 108 -8.63 2.59 15.92
CA ALA A 108 -8.05 1.78 14.83
C ALA A 108 -9.09 0.84 14.22
N ALA A 109 -9.88 0.15 15.06
CA ALA A 109 -10.89 -0.80 14.59
C ALA A 109 -12.03 -0.14 13.78
N VAL A 110 -12.40 1.09 14.13
CA VAL A 110 -13.55 1.79 13.52
C VAL A 110 -13.14 2.72 12.38
N ILE A 111 -12.03 3.45 12.55
CA ILE A 111 -11.68 4.59 11.70
C ILE A 111 -10.59 4.22 10.68
N SER A 112 -9.68 3.28 11.01
CA SER A 112 -8.56 2.95 10.12
C SER A 112 -9.03 2.35 8.80
N HIS A 113 -8.42 2.81 7.71
CA HIS A 113 -8.57 2.22 6.38
C HIS A 113 -7.51 1.14 6.09
N ASP A 114 -6.52 0.99 6.95
CA ASP A 114 -5.52 -0.07 6.81
C ASP A 114 -6.12 -1.44 7.16
N LYS A 115 -6.32 -2.26 6.14
CA LYS A 115 -6.95 -3.58 6.25
C LYS A 115 -6.13 -4.56 7.09
N ASP A 116 -4.81 -4.37 7.15
CA ASP A 116 -3.91 -5.31 7.84
C ASP A 116 -3.98 -5.14 9.35
N THR A 117 -4.06 -3.90 9.81
CA THR A 117 -4.04 -3.59 11.24
C THR A 117 -5.43 -3.30 11.82
N ARG A 118 -6.39 -2.87 10.99
CA ARG A 118 -7.75 -2.55 11.43
C ARG A 118 -8.41 -3.67 12.26
N ASN A 119 -8.33 -4.91 11.75
CA ASN A 119 -8.92 -6.07 12.41
C ASN A 119 -8.07 -6.60 13.59
N ASN A 120 -6.88 -6.06 13.76
CA ASN A 120 -5.93 -6.39 14.82
C ASN A 120 -5.72 -5.20 15.78
N HIS A 121 -6.76 -4.39 15.99
CA HIS A 121 -6.76 -3.25 16.92
C HIS A 121 -5.60 -2.25 16.67
N GLY A 122 -5.19 -2.08 15.43
CA GLY A 122 -4.09 -1.21 15.04
C GLY A 122 -2.69 -1.77 15.30
N ILE A 123 -2.58 -3.05 15.70
CA ILE A 123 -1.27 -3.65 15.99
C ILE A 123 -0.57 -4.01 14.68
N MET A 124 0.59 -3.40 14.45
CA MET A 124 1.49 -3.80 13.37
C MET A 124 2.12 -5.15 13.68
N VAL A 125 2.26 -5.98 12.67
CA VAL A 125 2.87 -7.30 12.78
C VAL A 125 4.04 -7.43 11.81
N ASN A 126 5.10 -8.09 12.28
CA ASN A 126 6.26 -8.48 11.50
C ASN A 126 6.23 -10.00 11.33
N ILE A 127 6.55 -10.48 10.14
CA ILE A 127 6.67 -11.89 9.84
C ILE A 127 8.16 -12.20 9.68
N ASN A 128 8.68 -13.03 10.56
CA ASN A 128 10.06 -13.50 10.40
C ASN A 128 10.10 -14.50 9.23
N GLU A 129 10.71 -14.09 8.13
CA GLU A 129 10.77 -14.88 6.89
C GLU A 129 11.42 -16.26 7.05
N ASN A 130 12.35 -16.39 8.01
CA ASN A 130 13.07 -17.65 8.24
C ASN A 130 12.26 -18.65 9.10
N SER A 131 11.44 -18.17 10.02
CA SER A 131 10.67 -19.02 10.95
C SER A 131 9.18 -19.03 10.69
N GLY A 132 8.65 -18.12 9.86
CA GLY A 132 7.22 -17.91 9.66
C GLY A 132 6.48 -17.38 10.89
N VAL A 133 7.18 -17.04 11.96
CA VAL A 133 6.59 -16.59 13.21
C VAL A 133 6.17 -15.13 13.08
N THR A 134 4.90 -14.87 13.35
CA THR A 134 4.34 -13.52 13.40
C THR A 134 4.60 -12.91 14.79
N THR A 135 5.13 -11.69 14.81
CA THR A 135 5.42 -10.95 16.05
C THR A 135 4.99 -9.49 15.91
N SER A 136 4.63 -8.85 17.01
CA SER A 136 4.42 -7.40 17.07
C SER A 136 5.69 -6.61 17.44
N LYS A 137 6.84 -7.29 17.48
CA LYS A 137 8.13 -6.69 17.77
C LYS A 137 8.87 -6.41 16.47
N PHE A 138 9.42 -5.21 16.36
CA PHE A 138 10.18 -4.75 15.21
C PHE A 138 11.56 -4.29 15.65
N GLN A 139 12.57 -4.59 14.86
CA GLN A 139 13.80 -3.81 14.87
C GLN A 139 13.54 -2.52 14.08
N MET A 140 14.27 -1.44 14.37
CA MET A 140 14.06 -0.15 13.69
C MET A 140 14.22 -0.25 12.17
N GLN A 141 15.06 -1.15 11.69
CA GLN A 141 15.29 -1.41 10.26
C GLN A 141 14.14 -2.18 9.58
N ASP A 142 13.30 -2.88 10.36
CA ASP A 142 12.17 -3.67 9.85
C ASP A 142 10.88 -2.83 9.76
N LEU A 143 10.90 -1.61 10.30
CA LEU A 143 9.79 -0.66 10.21
C LEU A 143 9.83 0.09 8.86
N PRO A 144 8.66 0.43 8.29
CA PRO A 144 8.60 1.40 7.21
C PRO A 144 9.37 2.68 7.60
N GLN A 145 10.17 3.21 6.69
CA GLN A 145 11.12 4.29 6.99
C GLN A 145 10.48 5.51 7.67
N ASP A 146 9.27 5.87 7.24
CA ASP A 146 8.57 7.03 7.79
C ASP A 146 8.06 6.75 9.20
N VAL A 147 7.60 5.53 9.48
CA VAL A 147 7.22 5.09 10.84
C VAL A 147 8.44 5.06 11.75
N ALA A 148 9.57 4.49 11.30
CA ALA A 148 10.81 4.44 12.08
C ALA A 148 11.28 5.83 12.53
N LYS A 149 11.27 6.82 11.62
CA LYS A 149 11.63 8.22 11.93
C LYS A 149 10.76 8.84 13.02
N VAL A 150 9.49 8.46 13.06
CA VAL A 150 8.52 8.99 14.03
C VAL A 150 8.71 8.31 15.38
N VAL A 151 8.74 6.96 15.42
CA VAL A 151 8.83 6.20 16.68
C VAL A 151 10.18 6.34 17.38
N ASP A 152 11.26 6.64 16.65
CA ASP A 152 12.58 6.90 17.22
C ASP A 152 12.56 8.01 18.26
N LYS A 153 11.75 9.04 18.03
CA LYS A 153 11.60 10.23 18.87
C LYS A 153 10.52 10.10 19.94
N MET A 154 9.78 9.00 19.98
CA MET A 154 8.62 8.82 20.86
C MET A 154 9.00 8.12 22.16
N ASN A 155 8.25 8.46 23.22
CA ASN A 155 8.26 7.74 24.49
C ASN A 155 7.21 6.62 24.49
N VAL A 156 7.41 5.61 25.34
CA VAL A 156 6.43 4.52 25.51
C VAL A 156 5.11 5.09 26.00
N GLY A 157 4.01 4.67 25.36
CA GLY A 157 2.65 5.15 25.62
C GLY A 157 2.25 6.38 24.82
N GLU A 158 3.20 7.05 24.17
CA GLU A 158 2.95 8.26 23.39
C GLU A 158 2.22 7.95 22.08
N ILE A 159 1.38 8.90 21.63
CA ILE A 159 0.72 8.90 20.32
C ILE A 159 1.35 10.00 19.49
N SER A 160 1.77 9.67 18.28
CA SER A 160 2.40 10.64 17.39
C SER A 160 1.42 11.74 16.95
N LYS A 161 1.96 12.82 16.38
CA LYS A 161 1.19 13.65 15.45
C LYS A 161 0.94 12.89 14.16
N ALA A 162 -0.03 13.32 13.39
CA ALA A 162 -0.26 12.79 12.06
C ALA A 162 0.94 13.09 11.16
N PHE A 163 1.30 12.11 10.34
CA PHE A 163 2.37 12.22 9.35
C PHE A 163 1.96 11.51 8.05
N THR A 164 2.57 11.89 6.96
CA THR A 164 2.39 11.23 5.67
C THR A 164 3.41 10.12 5.49
N MET A 165 2.97 9.03 4.87
CA MET A 165 3.83 7.91 4.49
C MET A 165 3.34 7.30 3.18
N ILE A 166 4.21 6.54 2.53
CA ILE A 166 3.83 5.76 1.34
C ILE A 166 3.48 4.35 1.81
N ASN A 167 2.26 3.92 1.49
CA ASN A 167 1.87 2.53 1.67
C ASN A 167 2.64 1.66 0.66
N GLU A 168 3.49 0.77 1.16
CA GLU A 168 4.38 -0.05 0.33
C GLU A 168 3.61 -1.03 -0.58
N LYS A 169 2.39 -1.43 -0.20
CA LYS A 169 1.59 -2.39 -0.97
C LYS A 169 1.02 -1.80 -2.26
N ASP A 170 0.47 -0.61 -2.19
CA ASP A 170 -0.20 0.04 -3.32
C ASP A 170 0.50 1.32 -3.79
N GLY A 171 1.55 1.74 -3.07
CA GLY A 171 2.33 2.93 -3.37
C GLY A 171 1.56 4.24 -3.21
N LYS A 172 0.41 4.23 -2.54
CA LYS A 172 -0.39 5.41 -2.27
C LYS A 172 0.16 6.18 -1.09
N GLU A 173 0.11 7.50 -1.19
CA GLU A 173 0.41 8.37 -0.07
C GLU A 173 -0.77 8.41 0.89
N VAL A 174 -0.52 8.16 2.17
CA VAL A 174 -1.52 8.08 3.23
C VAL A 174 -1.08 8.88 4.44
N CYS A 175 -2.04 9.29 5.26
CA CYS A 175 -1.77 9.87 6.58
C CYS A 175 -1.92 8.80 7.65
N ALA A 176 -1.02 8.82 8.64
CA ALA A 176 -1.00 7.87 9.74
C ALA A 176 -0.74 8.57 11.07
N ILE A 177 -1.20 7.95 12.16
CA ILE A 177 -0.76 8.16 13.52
C ILE A 177 -0.32 6.83 14.10
N VAL A 178 0.66 6.84 14.97
CA VAL A 178 1.18 5.63 15.63
C VAL A 178 1.21 5.82 17.14
N LYS A 179 1.04 4.71 17.88
CA LYS A 179 1.21 4.64 19.33
C LYS A 179 2.35 3.69 19.65
N LEU A 180 3.34 4.16 20.40
CA LEU A 180 4.45 3.32 20.84
C LEU A 180 4.03 2.54 22.09
N LYS A 181 3.82 1.23 21.98
CA LYS A 181 3.37 0.40 23.10
C LYS A 181 4.52 0.00 24.03
N ALA A 182 5.68 -0.29 23.48
CA ALA A 182 6.86 -0.70 24.25
C ALA A 182 8.15 -0.40 23.47
N LYS A 183 9.23 -0.18 24.20
CA LYS A 183 10.59 -0.07 23.68
C LYS A 183 11.45 -1.09 24.43
N ILE A 184 12.07 -2.00 23.70
CA ILE A 184 12.91 -3.06 24.26
C ILE A 184 14.35 -2.70 23.90
N ASN A 185 15.17 -2.45 24.89
CA ASN A 185 16.60 -2.26 24.66
C ASN A 185 17.20 -3.64 24.36
N GLY A 186 17.84 -3.77 23.20
CA GLY A 186 18.64 -4.96 22.89
C GLY A 186 19.82 -5.04 23.87
N HIS A 187 20.03 -6.20 24.43
CA HIS A 187 21.23 -6.53 25.17
C HIS A 187 22.29 -7.03 24.21
#